data_6eecac79d006263fe05da343f937a54d
#
_entry.id   6eecac79d006263fe05da343f937a54d
#
_cell.length_a   1.000
_cell.length_b   1.000
_cell.length_c   1.000
_cell.angle_alpha   90.00
_cell.angle_beta   90.00
_cell.angle_gamma   90.00
#
_symmetry.space_group_name_H-M   'P 1'
#
loop_
_entity.id
_entity.type
_entity.pdbx_description
1 polymer ?
#
loop_
_entity_poly.entity_id
_entity_poly.type
_entity_poly.pdbx_seq_one_letter_code
_entity_poly.pdbx_strand_id
1 'polypeptide(L)' 'MSHSVNSDILESLFEEQIDTVQKRFPSLSNKEVEIIAARRAKRLFWEMAQ' A
#
# COMPACT_ATOMS: atom_id res chain seq x y z
N MET A 1 -13.58 -17.17 4.08
CA MET A 1 -13.41 -16.85 2.66
C MET A 1 -12.02 -16.32 2.41
N SER A 2 -11.32 -16.96 1.49
CA SER A 2 -9.93 -16.61 1.24
C SER A 2 -9.75 -15.21 0.66
N HIS A 3 -10.77 -14.69 -0.03
CA HIS A 3 -10.73 -13.35 -0.59
C HIS A 3 -10.59 -12.27 0.46
N SER A 4 -11.33 -12.40 1.55
CA SER A 4 -11.32 -11.41 2.62
C SER A 4 -9.96 -11.27 3.25
N VAL A 5 -9.29 -12.40 3.48
CA VAL A 5 -7.96 -12.41 4.09
C VAL A 5 -6.95 -11.68 3.22
N ASN A 6 -6.96 -11.98 1.92
CA ASN A 6 -6.03 -11.35 0.99
C ASN A 6 -6.29 -9.85 0.86
N SER A 7 -7.57 -9.47 0.83
CA SER A 7 -7.96 -8.05 0.77
C SER A 7 -7.52 -7.30 2.01
N ASP A 8 -7.67 -7.92 3.17
CA ASP A 8 -7.29 -7.31 4.44
C ASP A 8 -5.78 -7.08 4.50
N ILE A 9 -4.99 -8.06 4.05
CA ILE A 9 -3.54 -7.93 4.02
C ILE A 9 -3.13 -6.81 3.07
N LEU A 10 -3.70 -6.79 1.88
CA LEU A 10 -3.38 -5.77 0.88
C LEU A 10 -3.76 -4.37 1.38
N GLU A 11 -4.91 -4.26 2.01
CA GLU A 11 -5.38 -3.00 2.57
C GLU A 11 -4.45 -2.49 3.67
N SER A 12 -4.02 -3.39 4.55
CA SER A 12 -3.06 -3.05 5.60
C SER A 12 -1.74 -2.56 5.02
N LEU A 13 -1.24 -3.24 4.00
CA LEU A 13 -0.02 -2.84 3.33
C LEU A 13 -0.18 -1.46 2.68
N PHE A 14 -1.33 -1.23 2.07
CA PHE A 14 -1.63 0.05 1.43
C PHE A 14 -1.60 1.18 2.45
N GLU A 15 -2.25 1.01 3.58
CA GLU A 15 -2.28 2.01 4.65
C GLU A 15 -0.89 2.29 5.19
N GLU A 16 -0.09 1.25 5.39
CA GLU A 16 1.29 1.42 5.82
C GLU A 16 2.09 2.22 4.82
N GLN A 17 1.92 1.93 3.55
CA GLN A 17 2.64 2.64 2.50
C GLN A 17 2.21 4.09 2.37
N ILE A 18 0.93 4.37 2.58
CA ILE A 18 0.45 5.76 2.60
C ILE A 18 1.21 6.54 3.67
N ASP A 19 1.26 6.01 4.88
CA ASP A 19 1.95 6.67 5.97
C ASP A 19 3.43 6.87 5.67
N THR A 20 4.09 5.83 5.18
CA THR A 20 5.50 5.87 4.84
C THR A 20 5.79 6.91 3.76
N VAL A 21 4.99 6.92 2.70
CA VAL A 21 5.18 7.84 1.58
C VAL A 21 4.93 9.28 2.01
N GLN A 22 3.90 9.52 2.81
CA GLN A 22 3.60 10.86 3.30
C GLN A 22 4.73 11.43 4.15
N LYS A 23 5.32 10.60 4.98
CA LYS A 23 6.43 11.03 5.83
C LYS A 23 7.68 11.31 5.02
N ARG A 24 7.92 10.49 4.00
CA ARG A 24 9.11 10.64 3.18
C ARG A 24 8.99 11.77 2.18
N PHE A 25 7.79 11.99 1.65
CA PHE A 25 7.54 13.00 0.63
C PHE A 25 6.36 13.88 1.02
N PRO A 26 6.57 14.76 2.03
CA PRO A 26 5.44 15.54 2.56
C PRO A 26 4.84 16.55 1.58
N SER A 27 5.54 16.84 0.49
CA SER A 27 5.05 17.80 -0.50
C SER A 27 4.14 17.17 -1.56
N LEU A 28 4.01 15.85 -1.58
CA LEU A 28 3.14 15.19 -2.54
C LEU A 28 1.67 15.37 -2.18
N SER A 29 0.82 15.47 -3.20
CA SER A 29 -0.62 15.53 -2.99
C SER A 29 -1.14 14.18 -2.50
N ASN A 30 -2.32 14.17 -1.89
CA ASN A 30 -2.94 12.94 -1.42
C ASN A 30 -3.10 11.94 -2.56
N LYS A 31 -3.47 12.41 -3.75
CA LYS A 31 -3.66 11.57 -4.90
C LYS A 31 -2.36 10.89 -5.31
N GLU A 32 -1.27 11.64 -5.32
CA GLU A 32 0.05 11.10 -5.67
C GLU A 32 0.50 10.07 -4.64
N VAL A 33 0.29 10.36 -3.36
CA VAL A 33 0.62 9.43 -2.28
C VAL A 33 -0.15 8.13 -2.47
N GLU A 34 -1.43 8.21 -2.78
CA GLU A 34 -2.26 7.02 -2.98
C GLU A 34 -1.76 6.16 -4.14
N ILE A 35 -1.38 6.79 -5.26
CA ILE A 35 -0.88 6.07 -6.41
C ILE A 35 0.42 5.33 -6.07
N ILE A 36 1.34 6.02 -5.44
CA ILE A 36 2.63 5.42 -5.06
C ILE A 36 2.42 4.31 -4.04
N ALA A 37 1.58 4.56 -3.04
CA ALA A 37 1.29 3.59 -1.99
C ALA A 37 0.66 2.33 -2.56
N ALA A 38 -0.27 2.50 -3.50
CA ALA A 38 -0.93 1.36 -4.14
C ALA A 38 0.06 0.49 -4.91
N ARG A 39 0.98 1.11 -5.62
CA ARG A 39 2.01 0.38 -6.37
C ARG A 39 2.94 -0.40 -5.43
N ARG A 40 3.37 0.25 -4.36
CA ARG A 40 4.25 -0.39 -3.37
C ARG A 40 3.55 -1.53 -2.64
N ALA A 41 2.31 -1.32 -2.24
CA ALA A 41 1.54 -2.34 -1.55
C ALA A 41 1.35 -3.56 -2.43
N LYS A 42 1.02 -3.36 -3.69
CA LYS A 42 0.85 -4.43 -4.65
C LYS A 42 2.11 -5.25 -4.81
N ARG A 43 3.23 -4.57 -4.92
CA ARG A 43 4.53 -5.22 -5.07
C ARG A 43 4.88 -6.06 -3.86
N LEU A 44 4.70 -5.49 -2.67
CA LEU A 44 4.97 -6.20 -1.42
C LEU A 44 4.06 -7.42 -1.27
N PHE A 45 2.80 -7.28 -1.64
CA PHE A 45 1.85 -8.36 -1.58
C PHE A 45 2.29 -9.54 -2.48
N TRP A 46 2.72 -9.24 -3.69
CA TRP A 46 3.20 -10.26 -4.60
C TRP A 46 4.46 -10.94 -4.08
N GLU A 47 5.37 -10.19 -3.49
CA GLU A 47 6.59 -10.75 -2.91
C GLU A 47 6.27 -11.68 -1.75
N MET A 48 5.30 -11.32 -0.93
CA MET A 48 4.87 -12.16 0.18
C MET A 48 4.17 -13.43 -0.28
N ALA A 49 3.48 -13.36 -1.40
CA ALA A 49 2.74 -14.49 -1.95
C ALA A 49 3.65 -15.57 -2.55
N GLN A 50 4.89 -15.23 -2.81
CA GLN A 50 5.87 -16.20 -3.32
C GLN A 50 6.62 -16.84 -2.17
#